data_375398bf43812878e5e0302c465eb466
#
_entry.id   375398bf43812878e5e0302c465eb466
#
_cell.length_a   1.000
_cell.length_b   1.000
_cell.length_c   1.000
_cell.angle_alpha   90.00
_cell.angle_beta   90.00
_cell.angle_gamma   90.00
#
_symmetry.space_group_name_H-M   'P 1'
#
loop_
_entity.id
_entity.type
_entity.pdbx_description
1 polymer ?
#
loop_
_entity_poly.entity_id
_entity_poly.type
_entity_poly.pdbx_seq_one_letter_code
_entity_poly.pdbx_strand_id
1 'polypeptide(L)'
;MFKFKVSYVALAAALSSSVVYADPSSYTHRSGANVIDIEAPNAAGVSHNLYREFNVGPNGTILNNSASDVNHSTHGNIAKNNNLTNGSASVILNEVTSNKMSNLQGFIEVNGQKADVVIANPNGITCSGCSFINTNKAVLTTGQVNLSDTGAIDSYTVTQGKITIGDKGMDASTNYAALLADAIAINGSVTAANATLGAGNFTFDNKTGKIATLGKTATVMQMIFPEYSIDISNLGGIKANSISMVGNTLGLGVRNKGTITANAALAMTSYGSLVNEGAINGNGLMTNIVSALDMKNTGTISSTAYATQLSSMDALTNEGKITSSQALAISATGNLVNTGTIRGTKALSVASNGDITTRYGSNIISDGRIDMSARNINHGGSMRGDITDIKFSGDKFNVTGNISGNSSLTVKSVQDENIGSGKIYNTGRISGNDVTLVTNGNLDQEGNIIGYNSLSIKSNSLDNVYYIYGASLNIESNYVRNRATIDGNTTSITAGNGIFNEGQISANSDMNLNTKYSANITNYNTIKAGGTLTMTARNVKNGGYRCGFMGLASCGVGSISTNKLVLNSYHDYSYEMGGRLQFKYAEVNSMR
;
A
#
# COMPACT_ATOMS: atom_id res chain seq x y z
N MET A 1 32.34 37.10 63.06
CA MET A 1 31.83 38.38 62.59
C MET A 1 31.66 38.28 61.05
N PHE A 2 30.49 37.85 60.61
CA PHE A 2 30.20 37.65 59.16
C PHE A 2 29.58 38.94 58.62
N LYS A 3 30.21 39.52 57.61
CA LYS A 3 29.67 40.67 56.85
C LYS A 3 28.78 40.17 55.73
N PHE A 4 27.47 40.42 55.81
CA PHE A 4 26.56 40.27 54.67
C PHE A 4 26.75 41.42 53.68
N LYS A 5 27.10 41.09 52.42
CA LYS A 5 27.01 42.05 51.31
C LYS A 5 25.59 42.02 50.75
N VAL A 6 24.86 43.11 50.91
CA VAL A 6 23.57 43.32 50.24
C VAL A 6 23.85 43.77 48.81
N SER A 7 23.55 42.92 47.85
CA SER A 7 23.56 43.29 46.43
C SER A 7 22.20 43.88 46.07
N TYR A 8 22.16 45.13 45.69
CA TYR A 8 20.98 45.75 45.10
C TYR A 8 20.81 45.22 43.69
N VAL A 9 19.76 44.42 43.47
CA VAL A 9 19.26 44.05 42.13
C VAL A 9 18.35 45.20 41.69
N ALA A 10 18.86 46.03 40.76
CA ALA A 10 18.04 47.02 40.08
C ALA A 10 17.07 46.26 39.12
N LEU A 11 15.80 46.23 39.49
CA LEU A 11 14.71 45.74 38.65
C LEU A 11 14.47 46.81 37.56
N ALA A 12 15.09 46.64 36.39
CA ALA A 12 14.75 47.42 35.20
C ALA A 12 13.39 46.88 34.69
N ALA A 13 12.31 47.57 35.04
CA ALA A 13 11.04 47.37 34.39
C ALA A 13 11.14 47.81 32.92
N ALA A 14 11.38 46.88 32.00
CA ALA A 14 11.18 47.10 30.59
C ALA A 14 9.70 47.35 30.37
N LEU A 15 9.33 48.62 30.23
CA LEU A 15 8.08 49.05 29.63
C LEU A 15 8.10 48.57 28.17
N SER A 16 7.63 47.37 27.90
CA SER A 16 7.26 46.97 26.54
C SER A 16 6.05 47.87 26.16
N SER A 17 6.33 48.95 25.44
CA SER A 17 5.30 49.65 24.72
C SER A 17 4.72 48.63 23.73
N SER A 18 3.54 48.09 24.04
CA SER A 18 2.75 47.36 23.06
C SER A 18 2.43 48.38 21.96
N VAL A 19 3.13 48.23 20.81
CA VAL A 19 2.73 48.92 19.60
C VAL A 19 1.35 48.40 19.27
N VAL A 20 0.32 49.19 19.55
CA VAL A 20 -1.05 48.88 19.13
C VAL A 20 -1.12 49.15 17.64
N TYR A 21 -0.90 48.12 16.84
CA TYR A 21 -1.20 48.20 15.41
C TYR A 21 -2.72 48.37 15.27
N ALA A 22 -3.14 49.42 14.55
CA ALA A 22 -4.53 49.58 14.15
C ALA A 22 -4.84 48.56 13.03
N ASP A 23 -6.00 47.93 13.09
CA ASP A 23 -6.48 47.12 11.98
C ASP A 23 -6.52 47.98 10.69
N PRO A 24 -6.24 47.40 9.50
CA PRO A 24 -6.36 48.12 8.23
C PRO A 24 -7.75 48.77 8.06
N SER A 25 -7.80 49.93 7.42
CA SER A 25 -9.04 50.63 7.22
C SER A 25 -10.05 49.83 6.39
N SER A 26 -11.30 49.79 6.81
CA SER A 26 -12.33 49.04 6.11
C SER A 26 -13.67 49.76 6.12
N TYR A 27 -14.51 49.46 5.14
CA TYR A 27 -15.87 49.98 5.03
C TYR A 27 -16.80 48.94 4.39
N THR A 28 -18.09 49.05 4.71
CA THR A 28 -19.10 48.22 4.06
C THR A 28 -19.50 48.85 2.73
N HIS A 29 -19.25 48.12 1.65
CA HIS A 29 -19.67 48.53 0.31
C HIS A 29 -21.20 48.38 0.13
N ARG A 30 -21.79 49.11 -0.83
CA ARG A 30 -23.23 49.00 -1.13
C ARG A 30 -23.70 47.59 -1.52
N SER A 31 -22.81 46.72 -1.94
CA SER A 31 -23.10 45.31 -2.19
C SER A 31 -23.22 44.47 -0.92
N GLY A 32 -22.93 45.05 0.24
CA GLY A 32 -22.89 44.39 1.52
C GLY A 32 -21.54 43.75 1.87
N ALA A 33 -20.60 43.69 0.92
CA ALA A 33 -19.25 43.16 1.17
C ALA A 33 -18.43 44.16 1.99
N ASN A 34 -17.54 43.65 2.83
CA ASN A 34 -16.54 44.47 3.54
C ASN A 34 -15.35 44.75 2.63
N VAL A 35 -15.03 45.99 2.34
CA VAL A 35 -13.85 46.40 1.57
C VAL A 35 -12.76 46.79 2.57
N ILE A 36 -11.60 46.20 2.44
CA ILE A 36 -10.40 46.46 3.26
C ILE A 36 -9.35 47.11 2.36
N ASP A 37 -8.95 48.33 2.69
CA ASP A 37 -7.81 48.98 2.05
C ASP A 37 -6.53 48.40 2.67
N ILE A 38 -5.86 47.51 1.93
CA ILE A 38 -4.65 46.84 2.38
C ILE A 38 -3.49 47.83 2.55
N GLU A 39 -2.54 47.51 3.42
CA GLU A 39 -1.33 48.29 3.65
C GLU A 39 -0.42 48.33 2.40
N ALA A 40 0.40 49.38 2.31
CA ALA A 40 1.37 49.51 1.22
C ALA A 40 2.31 48.29 1.16
N PRO A 41 2.57 47.70 -0.03
CA PRO A 41 3.48 46.58 -0.14
C PRO A 41 4.94 47.04 0.12
N ASN A 42 5.71 46.16 0.74
CA ASN A 42 7.15 46.35 0.89
C ASN A 42 7.88 46.10 -0.43
N ALA A 43 9.24 46.23 -0.42
CA ALA A 43 10.07 46.07 -1.62
C ALA A 43 9.96 44.66 -2.26
N ALA A 44 9.56 43.65 -1.51
CA ALA A 44 9.30 42.29 -2.01
C ALA A 44 7.86 42.11 -2.54
N GLY A 45 7.03 43.15 -2.53
CA GLY A 45 5.66 43.10 -2.99
C GLY A 45 4.67 42.52 -1.98
N VAL A 46 5.02 42.41 -0.70
CA VAL A 46 4.19 41.88 0.37
C VAL A 46 3.47 43.03 1.08
N SER A 47 2.14 43.07 1.00
CA SER A 47 1.29 43.90 1.86
C SER A 47 1.06 43.13 3.16
N HIS A 48 1.64 43.58 4.28
CA HIS A 48 1.53 42.95 5.59
C HIS A 48 0.48 43.66 6.42
N ASN A 49 -0.66 43.02 6.60
CA ASN A 49 -1.84 43.53 7.28
C ASN A 49 -1.99 42.82 8.64
N LEU A 50 -1.91 43.56 9.73
CA LEU A 50 -2.04 43.04 11.08
C LEU A 50 -3.46 43.32 11.61
N TYR A 51 -4.11 42.29 12.16
CA TYR A 51 -5.47 42.37 12.65
C TYR A 51 -5.55 41.90 14.12
N ARG A 52 -6.43 42.49 14.87
CA ARG A 52 -6.91 41.91 16.13
C ARG A 52 -7.84 40.72 15.87
N GLU A 53 -8.71 40.86 14.87
CA GLU A 53 -9.60 39.80 14.40
C GLU A 53 -9.74 39.89 12.88
N PHE A 54 -9.53 38.75 12.18
CA PHE A 54 -9.82 38.65 10.75
C PHE A 54 -10.95 37.65 10.57
N ASN A 55 -12.16 38.17 10.28
CA ASN A 55 -13.35 37.38 10.02
C ASN A 55 -13.96 37.79 8.70
N VAL A 56 -14.53 36.83 7.97
CA VAL A 56 -15.26 37.07 6.71
C VAL A 56 -16.70 36.61 6.89
N GLY A 57 -17.62 37.54 6.88
CA GLY A 57 -19.05 37.24 6.96
C GLY A 57 -19.62 36.69 5.64
N PRO A 58 -20.89 36.25 5.62
CA PRO A 58 -21.51 35.64 4.44
C PRO A 58 -21.54 36.56 3.20
N ASN A 59 -21.48 37.87 3.38
CA ASN A 59 -21.46 38.85 2.29
C ASN A 59 -20.07 39.01 1.65
N GLY A 60 -19.06 38.35 2.18
CA GLY A 60 -17.69 38.35 1.68
C GLY A 60 -16.84 39.56 2.09
N THR A 61 -15.59 39.52 1.71
CA THR A 61 -14.60 40.57 1.93
C THR A 61 -13.81 40.81 0.66
N ILE A 62 -13.58 42.09 0.35
CA ILE A 62 -12.80 42.56 -0.80
C ILE A 62 -11.50 43.16 -0.25
N LEU A 63 -10.36 42.58 -0.61
CA LEU A 63 -9.05 43.11 -0.33
C LEU A 63 -8.68 44.08 -1.46
N ASN A 64 -8.69 45.39 -1.17
CA ASN A 64 -8.53 46.42 -2.16
C ASN A 64 -7.04 46.58 -2.56
N ASN A 65 -6.65 45.92 -3.64
CA ASN A 65 -5.30 45.91 -4.21
C ASN A 65 -5.22 46.76 -5.50
N SER A 66 -5.91 47.87 -5.54
CA SER A 66 -5.91 48.77 -6.70
C SER A 66 -5.51 50.19 -6.32
N ALA A 67 -4.51 50.75 -7.02
CA ALA A 67 -4.09 52.16 -6.92
C ALA A 67 -5.01 53.10 -7.77
N SER A 68 -6.01 52.58 -8.47
CA SER A 68 -6.97 53.33 -9.26
C SER A 68 -8.40 52.83 -8.98
N ASP A 69 -9.40 53.64 -9.24
CA ASP A 69 -10.80 53.23 -9.15
C ASP A 69 -11.09 52.07 -10.09
N VAL A 70 -11.81 51.08 -9.60
CA VAL A 70 -12.17 49.85 -10.35
C VAL A 70 -13.68 49.80 -10.51
N ASN A 71 -14.17 49.76 -11.73
CA ASN A 71 -15.57 49.47 -12.01
C ASN A 71 -15.77 47.95 -12.09
N HIS A 72 -16.05 47.36 -10.94
CA HIS A 72 -16.16 45.91 -10.80
C HIS A 72 -17.52 45.42 -11.37
N SER A 73 -17.47 44.34 -12.14
CA SER A 73 -18.67 43.80 -12.82
C SER A 73 -19.78 43.35 -11.84
N THR A 74 -19.43 42.86 -10.69
CA THR A 74 -20.35 42.33 -9.67
C THR A 74 -20.70 43.36 -8.62
N HIS A 75 -19.72 44.13 -8.14
CA HIS A 75 -19.89 45.03 -7.00
C HIS A 75 -20.11 46.50 -7.44
N GLY A 76 -19.82 46.87 -8.70
CA GLY A 76 -19.81 48.23 -9.19
C GLY A 76 -18.52 49.00 -8.83
N ASN A 77 -18.56 50.30 -8.65
CA ASN A 77 -17.37 51.09 -8.45
C ASN A 77 -16.77 50.90 -7.05
N ILE A 78 -15.50 50.45 -6.98
CA ILE A 78 -14.67 50.39 -5.78
C ILE A 78 -13.60 51.46 -5.93
N ALA A 79 -13.52 52.40 -4.98
CA ALA A 79 -12.53 53.48 -5.01
C ALA A 79 -11.10 52.90 -4.86
N LYS A 80 -10.14 53.63 -5.39
CA LYS A 80 -8.71 53.29 -5.23
C LYS A 80 -8.32 53.18 -3.75
N ASN A 81 -7.37 52.31 -3.45
CA ASN A 81 -6.73 52.27 -2.17
C ASN A 81 -5.58 53.32 -2.11
N ASN A 82 -5.72 54.31 -1.25
CA ASN A 82 -4.78 55.39 -1.11
C ASN A 82 -3.44 54.95 -0.43
N ASN A 83 -3.40 53.79 0.22
CA ASN A 83 -2.17 53.25 0.82
C ASN A 83 -1.20 52.76 -0.25
N LEU A 84 -1.66 52.41 -1.44
CA LEU A 84 -0.85 51.80 -2.51
C LEU A 84 0.02 52.85 -3.27
N THR A 85 0.81 53.59 -2.56
CA THR A 85 1.69 54.63 -3.15
C THR A 85 2.83 54.03 -3.97
N ASN A 86 3.21 52.78 -3.70
CA ASN A 86 4.31 52.04 -4.37
C ASN A 86 3.79 50.99 -5.36
N GLY A 87 2.49 51.02 -5.72
CA GLY A 87 1.83 50.05 -6.59
C GLY A 87 1.11 48.95 -5.83
N SER A 88 0.54 48.02 -6.58
CA SER A 88 -0.24 46.92 -6.03
C SER A 88 0.63 45.80 -5.45
N ALA A 89 0.14 45.09 -4.45
CA ALA A 89 0.80 43.95 -3.84
C ALA A 89 0.77 42.70 -4.74
N SER A 90 1.80 41.89 -4.69
CA SER A 90 1.83 40.54 -5.25
C SER A 90 1.42 39.47 -4.23
N VAL A 91 1.56 39.79 -2.94
CA VAL A 91 1.14 38.96 -1.81
C VAL A 91 0.44 39.83 -0.78
N ILE A 92 -0.73 39.39 -0.32
CA ILE A 92 -1.50 40.04 0.75
C ILE A 92 -1.46 39.09 1.95
N LEU A 93 -0.65 39.44 2.94
CA LEU A 93 -0.53 38.72 4.21
C LEU A 93 -1.49 39.35 5.22
N ASN A 94 -2.47 38.55 5.68
CA ASN A 94 -3.39 38.93 6.73
C ASN A 94 -3.05 38.10 7.98
N GLU A 95 -2.46 38.74 8.98
CA GLU A 95 -1.97 38.08 10.20
C GLU A 95 -2.76 38.53 11.41
N VAL A 96 -3.27 37.57 12.20
CA VAL A 96 -4.02 37.85 13.43
C VAL A 96 -3.07 37.84 14.60
N THR A 97 -3.04 38.94 15.35
CA THR A 97 -2.13 39.17 16.49
C THR A 97 -2.77 38.94 17.85
N SER A 98 -4.10 38.79 17.93
CA SER A 98 -4.82 38.51 19.18
C SER A 98 -4.96 37.00 19.41
N ASN A 99 -5.71 36.62 20.45
CA ASN A 99 -6.05 35.24 20.80
C ASN A 99 -7.40 34.76 20.21
N LYS A 100 -7.92 35.44 19.20
CA LYS A 100 -9.21 35.12 18.57
C LYS A 100 -9.03 34.26 17.33
N MET A 101 -9.88 33.27 17.16
CA MET A 101 -9.95 32.47 15.93
C MET A 101 -10.52 33.27 14.77
N SER A 102 -10.19 32.88 13.54
CA SER A 102 -10.79 33.41 12.31
C SER A 102 -11.95 32.55 11.83
N ASN A 103 -13.06 33.19 11.47
CA ASN A 103 -14.23 32.56 10.85
C ASN A 103 -14.44 33.12 9.43
N LEU A 104 -14.34 32.25 8.43
CA LEU A 104 -14.43 32.59 7.01
C LEU A 104 -15.70 31.95 6.45
N GLN A 105 -16.73 32.76 6.18
CA GLN A 105 -18.08 32.29 5.78
C GLN A 105 -18.51 32.77 4.38
N GLY A 106 -17.70 33.60 3.71
CA GLY A 106 -18.00 34.17 2.41
C GLY A 106 -16.76 34.29 1.52
N PHE A 107 -16.92 34.89 0.37
CA PHE A 107 -15.81 35.07 -0.55
C PHE A 107 -14.74 36.05 -0.02
N ILE A 108 -13.52 35.82 -0.44
CA ILE A 108 -12.36 36.71 -0.26
C ILE A 108 -11.86 37.03 -1.66
N GLU A 109 -12.03 38.27 -2.06
CA GLU A 109 -11.74 38.74 -3.41
C GLU A 109 -10.62 39.78 -3.38
N VAL A 110 -9.66 39.65 -4.28
CA VAL A 110 -8.64 40.69 -4.51
C VAL A 110 -9.14 41.63 -5.57
N ASN A 111 -9.42 42.89 -5.20
CA ASN A 111 -9.81 43.93 -6.16
C ASN A 111 -8.56 44.49 -6.87
N GLY A 112 -8.60 44.61 -8.19
CA GLY A 112 -7.53 45.13 -9.00
C GLY A 112 -6.52 44.06 -9.40
N GLN A 113 -5.21 44.26 -9.09
CA GLN A 113 -4.17 43.32 -9.46
C GLN A 113 -4.29 42.03 -8.66
N LYS A 114 -4.21 40.89 -9.36
CA LYS A 114 -4.22 39.55 -8.79
C LYS A 114 -3.05 39.35 -7.84
N ALA A 115 -3.28 38.74 -6.67
CA ALA A 115 -2.26 38.52 -5.65
C ALA A 115 -2.43 37.17 -4.96
N ASP A 116 -1.40 36.67 -4.30
CA ASP A 116 -1.52 35.59 -3.33
C ASP A 116 -2.17 36.12 -2.06
N VAL A 117 -3.07 35.33 -1.46
CA VAL A 117 -3.72 35.66 -0.19
C VAL A 117 -3.27 34.67 0.87
N VAL A 118 -2.69 35.20 1.93
CA VAL A 118 -2.28 34.44 3.12
C VAL A 118 -3.12 34.90 4.30
N ILE A 119 -3.76 33.97 4.99
CA ILE A 119 -4.45 34.19 6.26
C ILE A 119 -3.71 33.38 7.31
N ALA A 120 -3.00 34.06 8.20
CA ALA A 120 -2.23 33.47 9.28
C ALA A 120 -2.87 33.75 10.64
N ASN A 121 -3.30 32.68 11.33
CA ASN A 121 -3.88 32.80 12.67
C ASN A 121 -3.50 31.61 13.54
N PRO A 122 -2.55 31.78 14.48
CA PRO A 122 -2.09 30.69 15.35
C PRO A 122 -3.18 30.11 16.27
N ASN A 123 -4.28 30.82 16.46
CA ASN A 123 -5.39 30.38 17.33
C ASN A 123 -6.38 29.46 16.59
N GLY A 124 -6.29 29.40 15.26
CA GLY A 124 -7.12 28.54 14.43
C GLY A 124 -7.96 29.30 13.40
N ILE A 125 -8.38 28.58 12.38
CA ILE A 125 -9.16 29.09 11.26
C ILE A 125 -10.31 28.12 10.99
N THR A 126 -11.52 28.65 10.91
CA THR A 126 -12.68 27.92 10.40
C THR A 126 -13.08 28.52 9.06
N CYS A 127 -13.17 27.69 8.03
CA CYS A 127 -13.76 28.05 6.73
C CYS A 127 -15.02 27.21 6.50
N SER A 128 -16.16 27.87 6.37
CA SER A 128 -17.43 27.21 6.05
C SER A 128 -18.18 28.02 5.00
N GLY A 129 -17.92 27.74 3.73
CA GLY A 129 -18.38 28.49 2.57
C GLY A 129 -17.41 29.59 2.15
N CYS A 130 -16.15 29.54 2.57
CA CYS A 130 -15.17 30.49 2.08
C CYS A 130 -14.74 30.17 0.65
N SER A 131 -14.52 31.20 -0.15
CA SER A 131 -14.01 31.10 -1.52
C SER A 131 -12.98 32.18 -1.81
N PHE A 132 -12.15 31.96 -2.85
CA PHE A 132 -11.08 32.88 -3.20
C PHE A 132 -11.22 33.32 -4.67
N ILE A 133 -11.35 34.62 -4.89
CA ILE A 133 -11.57 35.21 -6.21
C ILE A 133 -10.37 36.11 -6.55
N ASN A 134 -9.93 36.07 -7.80
CA ASN A 134 -8.79 36.85 -8.32
C ASN A 134 -7.51 36.63 -7.50
N THR A 135 -7.27 35.38 -7.09
CA THR A 135 -6.15 34.96 -6.26
C THR A 135 -5.31 33.92 -7.01
N ASN A 136 -3.98 33.95 -6.93
CA ASN A 136 -3.14 32.87 -7.48
C ASN A 136 -3.01 31.72 -6.49
N LYS A 137 -2.72 32.05 -5.22
CA LYS A 137 -2.50 31.12 -4.15
C LYS A 137 -3.31 31.55 -2.92
N ALA A 138 -4.09 30.64 -2.34
CA ALA A 138 -4.80 30.81 -1.09
C ALA A 138 -4.11 29.98 -0.01
N VAL A 139 -3.53 30.63 1.01
CA VAL A 139 -2.88 29.96 2.14
C VAL A 139 -3.65 30.24 3.41
N LEU A 140 -4.16 29.19 4.05
CA LEU A 140 -4.66 29.22 5.42
C LEU A 140 -3.61 28.56 6.31
N THR A 141 -3.09 29.28 7.30
CA THR A 141 -2.06 28.73 8.17
C THR A 141 -2.27 29.12 9.63
N THR A 142 -1.97 28.18 10.51
CA THR A 142 -1.82 28.47 11.96
C THR A 142 -0.35 28.66 12.34
N GLY A 143 0.55 28.57 11.35
CA GLY A 143 1.99 28.77 11.54
C GLY A 143 2.37 30.23 11.64
N GLN A 144 3.50 30.47 12.30
CA GLN A 144 4.21 31.74 12.24
C GLN A 144 4.74 31.96 10.83
N VAL A 145 4.51 33.16 10.30
CA VAL A 145 5.05 33.57 8.98
C VAL A 145 6.48 34.08 9.17
N ASN A 146 7.43 33.46 8.48
CA ASN A 146 8.82 33.88 8.51
C ASN A 146 9.12 34.70 7.25
N LEU A 147 9.52 35.94 7.45
CA LEU A 147 9.92 36.84 6.37
C LEU A 147 11.44 36.80 6.19
N SER A 148 11.88 36.86 4.96
CA SER A 148 13.31 37.04 4.62
C SER A 148 13.77 38.46 4.92
N ASP A 149 15.09 38.74 4.84
CA ASP A 149 15.68 40.09 5.00
C ASP A 149 15.11 41.10 3.98
N THR A 150 14.62 40.65 2.85
CA THR A 150 13.97 41.49 1.84
C THR A 150 12.48 41.70 2.12
N GLY A 151 11.92 41.05 3.13
CA GLY A 151 10.49 41.10 3.49
C GLY A 151 9.59 40.19 2.65
N ALA A 152 10.16 39.28 1.85
CA ALA A 152 9.37 38.22 1.19
C ALA A 152 8.99 37.11 2.20
N ILE A 153 7.87 36.41 1.97
CA ILE A 153 7.52 35.23 2.77
C ILE A 153 8.43 34.08 2.39
N ASP A 154 9.28 33.67 3.32
CA ASP A 154 10.25 32.58 3.15
C ASP A 154 9.63 31.23 3.52
N SER A 155 9.02 31.15 4.71
CA SER A 155 8.44 29.90 5.20
C SER A 155 7.32 30.13 6.22
N TYR A 156 6.64 29.03 6.56
CA TYR A 156 5.65 28.99 7.65
C TYR A 156 6.10 27.94 8.67
N THR A 157 6.25 28.32 9.94
CA THR A 157 6.56 27.40 11.04
C THR A 157 5.30 27.06 11.81
N VAL A 158 4.81 25.84 11.66
CA VAL A 158 3.60 25.34 12.33
C VAL A 158 3.97 24.57 13.57
N THR A 159 3.38 24.92 14.72
CA THR A 159 3.58 24.22 16.00
C THR A 159 2.28 24.05 16.79
N GLN A 160 1.20 24.70 16.36
CA GLN A 160 -0.09 24.69 17.07
C GLN A 160 -1.24 25.09 16.14
N GLY A 161 -2.46 25.03 16.65
CA GLY A 161 -3.67 25.52 16.04
C GLY A 161 -4.31 24.51 15.09
N LYS A 162 -5.59 24.75 14.82
CA LYS A 162 -6.43 23.87 13.99
C LYS A 162 -7.07 24.63 12.84
N ILE A 163 -7.07 24.03 11.65
CA ILE A 163 -7.90 24.47 10.54
C ILE A 163 -9.09 23.52 10.44
N THR A 164 -10.30 24.09 10.41
CA THR A 164 -11.53 23.34 10.21
C THR A 164 -12.23 23.81 8.94
N ILE A 165 -12.42 22.92 7.97
CA ILE A 165 -13.33 23.15 6.86
C ILE A 165 -14.70 22.65 7.28
N GLY A 166 -15.64 23.57 7.43
CA GLY A 166 -17.02 23.29 7.85
C GLY A 166 -17.85 22.68 6.72
N ASP A 167 -19.10 22.43 7.00
CA ASP A 167 -20.07 21.74 6.13
C ASP A 167 -20.28 22.39 4.75
N LYS A 168 -20.16 23.72 4.67
CA LYS A 168 -20.30 24.47 3.40
C LYS A 168 -19.04 24.43 2.53
N GLY A 169 -17.94 23.85 3.05
CA GLY A 169 -16.71 23.64 2.31
C GLY A 169 -15.87 24.89 2.06
N MET A 170 -14.88 24.73 1.17
CA MET A 170 -13.96 25.75 0.67
C MET A 170 -13.84 25.65 -0.84
N ASP A 171 -14.03 26.78 -1.55
CA ASP A 171 -13.83 26.86 -3.00
C ASP A 171 -12.60 27.71 -3.34
N ALA A 172 -11.55 27.03 -3.81
CA ALA A 172 -10.35 27.58 -4.42
C ALA A 172 -10.12 26.92 -5.80
N SER A 173 -11.17 26.59 -6.54
CA SER A 173 -11.14 25.77 -7.75
C SER A 173 -10.23 26.34 -8.85
N THR A 174 -10.05 27.66 -8.91
CA THR A 174 -9.16 28.32 -9.87
C THR A 174 -7.74 28.58 -9.32
N ASN A 175 -7.48 28.22 -8.07
CA ASN A 175 -6.30 28.61 -7.32
C ASN A 175 -5.53 27.41 -6.79
N TYR A 176 -4.26 27.63 -6.43
CA TYR A 176 -3.55 26.76 -5.52
C TYR A 176 -4.01 27.00 -4.09
N ALA A 177 -4.37 25.95 -3.34
CA ALA A 177 -4.75 26.04 -1.95
C ALA A 177 -3.71 25.35 -1.04
N ALA A 178 -3.28 26.02 0.03
CA ALA A 178 -2.47 25.42 1.08
C ALA A 178 -3.18 25.53 2.43
N LEU A 179 -3.36 24.40 3.11
CA LEU A 179 -3.87 24.31 4.48
C LEU A 179 -2.73 23.82 5.36
N LEU A 180 -2.21 24.67 6.26
CA LEU A 180 -1.00 24.43 7.04
C LEU A 180 -1.30 24.65 8.53
N ALA A 181 -1.47 23.57 9.31
CA ALA A 181 -1.86 23.65 10.72
C ALA A 181 -1.32 22.47 11.52
N ASP A 182 -1.36 22.54 12.86
CA ASP A 182 -1.06 21.37 13.69
C ASP A 182 -2.11 20.26 13.56
N ALA A 183 -3.38 20.64 13.33
CA ALA A 183 -4.45 19.71 13.00
C ALA A 183 -5.37 20.27 11.90
N ILE A 184 -5.84 19.40 11.01
CA ILE A 184 -6.77 19.75 9.94
C ILE A 184 -7.98 18.83 10.00
N ALA A 185 -9.18 19.42 10.11
CA ALA A 185 -10.45 18.71 10.03
C ALA A 185 -11.23 19.17 8.79
N ILE A 186 -11.66 18.22 7.96
CA ILE A 186 -12.40 18.49 6.72
C ILE A 186 -13.78 17.85 6.82
N ASN A 187 -14.80 18.68 7.10
CA ASN A 187 -16.18 18.24 7.25
C ASN A 187 -17.04 18.54 6.00
N GLY A 188 -16.59 19.42 5.12
CA GLY A 188 -17.18 19.73 3.84
C GLY A 188 -16.19 19.56 2.69
N SER A 189 -16.58 19.92 1.48
CA SER A 189 -15.74 19.77 0.29
C SER A 189 -14.68 20.87 0.18
N VAL A 190 -13.44 20.49 -0.09
CA VAL A 190 -12.36 21.39 -0.53
C VAL A 190 -12.15 21.19 -2.02
N THR A 191 -12.36 22.25 -2.80
CA THR A 191 -12.08 22.24 -4.24
C THR A 191 -10.94 23.20 -4.54
N ALA A 192 -9.91 22.74 -5.25
CA ALA A 192 -8.77 23.57 -5.63
C ALA A 192 -8.23 23.18 -7.01
N ALA A 193 -7.49 24.08 -7.67
CA ALA A 193 -6.72 23.68 -8.84
C ALA A 193 -5.61 22.69 -8.43
N ASN A 194 -4.84 23.03 -7.39
CA ASN A 194 -3.91 22.13 -6.70
C ASN A 194 -4.04 22.34 -5.19
N ALA A 195 -3.85 21.29 -4.40
CA ALA A 195 -3.99 21.35 -2.96
C ALA A 195 -2.75 20.81 -2.24
N THR A 196 -2.30 21.54 -1.22
CA THR A 196 -1.31 21.06 -0.24
C THR A 196 -1.88 21.13 1.15
N LEU A 197 -1.82 20.02 1.89
CA LEU A 197 -2.22 19.92 3.28
C LEU A 197 -1.01 19.48 4.11
N GLY A 198 -0.62 20.32 5.05
CA GLY A 198 0.43 20.00 6.03
C GLY A 198 -0.16 20.06 7.43
N ALA A 199 -0.08 18.95 8.18
CA ALA A 199 -0.55 18.90 9.55
C ALA A 199 0.51 18.34 10.50
N GLY A 200 0.57 18.86 11.73
CA GLY A 200 1.57 18.56 12.75
C GLY A 200 2.59 19.66 12.92
N ASN A 201 3.77 19.33 13.49
CA ASN A 201 4.85 20.28 13.68
C ASN A 201 5.83 20.23 12.50
N PHE A 202 5.91 21.32 11.75
CA PHE A 202 6.77 21.38 10.57
C PHE A 202 7.09 22.83 10.17
N THR A 203 8.09 22.97 9.30
CA THR A 203 8.32 24.17 8.53
C THR A 203 7.95 23.90 7.07
N PHE A 204 7.13 24.76 6.49
CA PHE A 204 6.78 24.73 5.06
C PHE A 204 7.56 25.80 4.33
N ASP A 205 8.42 25.41 3.41
CA ASP A 205 9.17 26.32 2.53
C ASP A 205 8.23 26.87 1.44
N ASN A 206 8.03 28.18 1.44
CA ASN A 206 7.06 28.82 0.55
C ASN A 206 7.47 28.78 -0.94
N LYS A 207 8.76 28.69 -1.23
CA LYS A 207 9.31 28.67 -2.59
C LYS A 207 9.27 27.26 -3.20
N THR A 208 9.64 26.25 -2.43
CA THR A 208 9.76 24.87 -2.92
C THR A 208 8.53 24.02 -2.63
N GLY A 209 7.65 24.45 -1.72
CA GLY A 209 6.51 23.67 -1.23
C GLY A 209 6.90 22.48 -0.36
N LYS A 210 8.17 22.40 0.09
CA LYS A 210 8.63 21.29 0.93
C LYS A 210 8.21 21.46 2.37
N ILE A 211 7.80 20.34 2.97
CA ILE A 211 7.52 20.22 4.40
C ILE A 211 8.73 19.58 5.08
N ALA A 212 9.35 20.30 6.01
CA ALA A 212 10.42 19.82 6.86
C ALA A 212 9.87 19.58 8.27
N THR A 213 9.95 18.34 8.72
CA THR A 213 9.46 17.90 10.04
C THR A 213 10.27 18.55 11.17
N LEU A 214 9.58 19.08 12.19
CA LEU A 214 10.17 19.53 13.45
C LEU A 214 10.08 18.48 14.58
N GLY A 215 9.46 17.34 14.28
CA GLY A 215 9.28 16.22 15.20
C GLY A 215 8.26 16.51 16.31
N LYS A 216 7.16 15.79 16.34
CA LYS A 216 6.19 15.78 17.43
C LYS A 216 5.71 14.35 17.62
N THR A 217 5.81 13.87 18.85
CA THR A 217 5.21 12.59 19.24
C THR A 217 3.86 12.85 19.87
N ALA A 218 2.87 12.03 19.57
CA ALA A 218 1.56 12.08 20.20
C ALA A 218 1.71 11.88 21.72
N THR A 219 0.96 12.64 22.51
CA THR A 219 0.87 12.44 23.96
C THR A 219 0.11 11.15 24.26
N VAL A 220 0.26 10.62 25.49
CA VAL A 220 -0.49 9.43 25.94
C VAL A 220 -2.01 9.64 25.81
N MET A 221 -2.51 10.85 26.10
CA MET A 221 -3.94 11.17 25.92
C MET A 221 -4.37 11.14 24.46
N GLN A 222 -3.54 11.61 23.53
CA GLN A 222 -3.82 11.55 22.10
C GLN A 222 -3.77 10.11 21.57
N MET A 223 -2.97 9.23 22.17
CA MET A 223 -2.96 7.80 21.82
C MET A 223 -4.22 7.08 22.33
N ILE A 224 -4.76 7.48 23.49
CA ILE A 224 -5.99 6.91 24.06
C ILE A 224 -7.23 7.45 23.33
N PHE A 225 -7.23 8.74 22.99
CA PHE A 225 -8.28 9.42 22.22
C PHE A 225 -7.66 10.00 20.94
N PRO A 226 -7.49 9.21 19.89
CA PRO A 226 -6.74 9.61 18.71
C PRO A 226 -7.45 10.76 17.99
N GLU A 227 -6.87 11.96 18.08
CA GLU A 227 -7.12 13.02 17.14
C GLU A 227 -6.14 12.83 15.98
N TYR A 228 -6.65 12.61 14.79
CA TYR A 228 -5.80 12.51 13.60
C TYR A 228 -5.22 13.89 13.26
N SER A 229 -3.99 13.92 12.77
CA SER A 229 -3.41 15.18 12.28
C SER A 229 -4.17 15.73 11.06
N ILE A 230 -4.66 14.83 10.18
CA ILE A 230 -5.62 15.17 9.12
C ILE A 230 -6.81 14.21 9.25
N ASP A 231 -8.00 14.76 9.43
CA ASP A 231 -9.24 14.01 9.57
C ASP A 231 -10.29 14.49 8.57
N ILE A 232 -10.67 13.62 7.63
CA ILE A 232 -11.69 13.89 6.63
C ILE A 232 -12.94 13.09 7.02
N SER A 233 -14.01 13.81 7.36
CA SER A 233 -15.29 13.20 7.77
C SER A 233 -16.05 12.58 6.59
N ASN A 234 -17.13 11.87 6.87
CA ASN A 234 -17.95 11.21 5.85
C ASN A 234 -18.51 12.17 4.78
N LEU A 235 -18.80 13.42 5.16
CA LEU A 235 -19.26 14.48 4.26
C LEU A 235 -18.12 15.32 3.70
N GLY A 236 -16.91 15.14 4.26
CA GLY A 236 -15.71 15.84 3.83
C GLY A 236 -15.17 15.29 2.52
N GLY A 237 -14.40 16.12 1.82
CA GLY A 237 -13.73 15.68 0.61
C GLY A 237 -12.72 16.69 0.11
N ILE A 238 -11.82 16.21 -0.75
CA ILE A 238 -10.83 17.05 -1.42
C ILE A 238 -10.84 16.69 -2.90
N LYS A 239 -10.97 17.70 -3.75
CA LYS A 239 -10.89 17.55 -5.20
C LYS A 239 -9.92 18.57 -5.78
N ALA A 240 -8.87 18.08 -6.44
CA ALA A 240 -7.88 18.93 -7.12
C ALA A 240 -7.20 18.18 -8.28
N ASN A 241 -6.42 18.90 -9.10
CA ASN A 241 -5.56 18.24 -10.09
C ASN A 241 -4.43 17.51 -9.38
N SER A 242 -3.67 18.21 -8.55
CA SER A 242 -2.64 17.59 -7.73
C SER A 242 -2.94 17.78 -6.25
N ILE A 243 -2.78 16.70 -5.47
CA ILE A 243 -2.94 16.73 -4.02
C ILE A 243 -1.63 16.25 -3.38
N SER A 244 -1.06 17.10 -2.51
CA SER A 244 0.04 16.75 -1.62
C SER A 244 -0.48 16.83 -0.18
N MET A 245 -0.38 15.74 0.57
CA MET A 245 -0.88 15.65 1.94
C MET A 245 0.18 15.04 2.85
N VAL A 246 0.51 15.74 3.92
CA VAL A 246 1.48 15.30 4.92
C VAL A 246 0.91 15.43 6.32
N GLY A 247 0.66 14.31 6.97
CA GLY A 247 0.34 14.25 8.40
C GLY A 247 1.61 13.94 9.18
N ASN A 248 2.17 14.95 9.87
CA ASN A 248 3.52 14.93 10.41
C ASN A 248 3.60 14.69 11.92
N THR A 249 2.61 14.07 12.54
CA THR A 249 2.65 13.74 13.98
C THR A 249 2.82 12.23 14.14
N LEU A 250 3.93 11.81 14.76
CA LEU A 250 4.17 10.41 15.07
C LEU A 250 3.08 9.87 16.02
N GLY A 251 2.45 8.77 15.66
CA GLY A 251 1.34 8.13 16.40
C GLY A 251 -0.05 8.63 15.99
N LEU A 252 -0.17 9.86 15.47
CA LEU A 252 -1.41 10.41 14.92
C LEU A 252 -1.25 10.54 13.42
N GLY A 253 -2.12 9.90 12.69
CA GLY A 253 -1.95 9.82 11.24
C GLY A 253 -2.97 10.62 10.46
N VAL A 254 -3.30 10.07 9.32
CA VAL A 254 -4.32 10.57 8.39
C VAL A 254 -5.50 9.61 8.40
N ARG A 255 -6.70 10.13 8.61
CA ARG A 255 -7.95 9.38 8.42
C ARG A 255 -8.80 9.99 7.32
N ASN A 256 -9.24 9.14 6.40
CA ASN A 256 -10.21 9.50 5.38
C ASN A 256 -11.49 8.68 5.53
N LYS A 257 -12.60 9.32 5.83
CA LYS A 257 -13.95 8.76 5.77
C LYS A 257 -14.75 9.28 4.58
N GLY A 258 -14.28 10.36 3.97
CA GLY A 258 -14.93 11.03 2.85
C GLY A 258 -14.34 10.63 1.49
N THR A 259 -14.22 11.60 0.60
CA THR A 259 -13.73 11.36 -0.77
C THR A 259 -12.56 12.27 -1.11
N ILE A 260 -11.43 11.66 -1.47
CA ILE A 260 -10.27 12.35 -2.02
C ILE A 260 -10.19 12.04 -3.52
N THR A 261 -10.10 13.05 -4.36
CA THR A 261 -9.97 12.89 -5.82
C THR A 261 -8.87 13.79 -6.36
N ALA A 262 -7.81 13.18 -6.86
CA ALA A 262 -6.73 13.86 -7.57
C ALA A 262 -6.76 13.46 -9.06
N ASN A 263 -6.79 14.47 -9.96
CA ASN A 263 -6.91 14.20 -11.40
C ASN A 263 -5.56 14.05 -12.12
N ALA A 264 -4.46 14.58 -11.56
CA ALA A 264 -3.13 14.51 -12.16
C ALA A 264 -2.10 13.78 -11.30
N ALA A 265 -2.07 14.03 -9.99
CA ALA A 265 -1.16 13.36 -9.08
C ALA A 265 -1.68 13.37 -7.64
N LEU A 266 -1.47 12.27 -6.93
CA LEU A 266 -1.76 12.13 -5.51
C LEU A 266 -0.50 11.70 -4.76
N ALA A 267 -0.10 12.49 -3.78
CA ALA A 267 0.94 12.13 -2.82
C ALA A 267 0.38 12.27 -1.39
N MET A 268 0.30 11.18 -0.66
CA MET A 268 -0.13 11.17 0.74
C MET A 268 0.96 10.54 1.60
N THR A 269 1.40 11.25 2.62
CA THR A 269 2.37 10.74 3.59
C THR A 269 1.82 10.92 4.99
N SER A 270 1.76 9.86 5.75
CA SER A 270 1.42 9.87 7.18
C SER A 270 2.62 9.41 8.00
N TYR A 271 3.11 10.24 8.91
CA TYR A 271 4.12 9.83 9.90
C TYR A 271 3.53 9.05 11.07
N GLY A 272 2.21 8.99 11.17
CA GLY A 272 1.44 8.05 11.98
C GLY A 272 0.81 6.96 11.14
N SER A 273 -0.29 6.38 11.64
CA SER A 273 -1.11 5.43 10.89
C SER A 273 -1.90 6.12 9.78
N LEU A 274 -2.22 5.38 8.72
CA LEU A 274 -3.12 5.84 7.67
C LEU A 274 -4.36 4.94 7.64
N VAL A 275 -5.53 5.55 7.84
CA VAL A 275 -6.81 4.83 7.87
C VAL A 275 -7.71 5.36 6.76
N ASN A 276 -8.04 4.52 5.80
CA ASN A 276 -9.04 4.83 4.77
C ASN A 276 -10.31 4.02 5.00
N GLU A 277 -11.38 4.72 5.37
CA GLU A 277 -12.75 4.19 5.51
C GLU A 277 -13.65 4.66 4.36
N GLY A 278 -13.24 5.72 3.63
CA GLY A 278 -13.95 6.34 2.52
C GLY A 278 -13.38 5.97 1.15
N ALA A 279 -13.32 6.95 0.24
CA ALA A 279 -12.82 6.77 -1.11
C ALA A 279 -11.57 7.61 -1.38
N ILE A 280 -10.55 7.01 -1.97
CA ILE A 280 -9.37 7.68 -2.50
C ILE A 280 -9.28 7.36 -3.98
N ASN A 281 -9.36 8.40 -4.84
CA ASN A 281 -9.31 8.29 -6.29
C ASN A 281 -8.08 9.05 -6.80
N GLY A 282 -7.09 8.32 -7.27
CA GLY A 282 -5.86 8.89 -7.84
C GLY A 282 -5.80 8.65 -9.35
N ASN A 283 -5.70 9.73 -10.13
CA ASN A 283 -5.65 9.65 -11.58
C ASN A 283 -4.34 10.28 -12.11
N GLY A 284 -4.12 10.17 -13.41
CA GLY A 284 -3.02 10.84 -14.10
C GLY A 284 -1.67 10.13 -14.00
N LEU A 285 -0.64 10.79 -13.48
CA LEU A 285 0.73 10.28 -13.55
C LEU A 285 1.06 9.29 -12.41
N MET A 286 0.77 9.67 -11.17
CA MET A 286 1.19 8.90 -10.01
C MET A 286 0.18 9.00 -8.86
N THR A 287 -0.05 7.87 -8.21
CA THR A 287 -0.69 7.77 -6.89
C THR A 287 0.30 7.14 -5.93
N ASN A 288 0.75 7.91 -4.94
CA ASN A 288 1.69 7.44 -3.92
C ASN A 288 1.10 7.67 -2.52
N ILE A 289 0.94 6.59 -1.76
CA ILE A 289 0.36 6.61 -0.41
C ILE A 289 1.32 5.90 0.53
N VAL A 290 1.84 6.61 1.53
CA VAL A 290 2.84 6.12 2.46
C VAL A 290 2.40 6.34 3.90
N SER A 291 2.58 5.34 4.75
CA SER A 291 2.46 5.46 6.21
C SER A 291 3.74 5.00 6.90
N ALA A 292 4.16 5.72 7.93
CA ALA A 292 5.31 5.33 8.77
C ALA A 292 4.92 4.30 9.85
N LEU A 293 3.64 4.20 10.18
CA LEU A 293 3.04 3.15 11.01
C LEU A 293 2.05 2.35 10.17
N ASP A 294 1.08 1.71 10.80
CA ASP A 294 0.09 0.87 10.14
C ASP A 294 -0.69 1.59 9.03
N MET A 295 -0.99 0.85 7.98
CA MET A 295 -1.96 1.26 6.95
C MET A 295 -3.16 0.33 6.99
N LYS A 296 -4.36 0.92 7.19
CA LYS A 296 -5.62 0.18 7.16
C LYS A 296 -6.55 0.74 6.10
N ASN A 297 -7.02 -0.12 5.19
CA ASN A 297 -8.05 0.22 4.21
C ASN A 297 -9.30 -0.65 4.43
N THR A 298 -10.39 -0.02 4.84
CA THR A 298 -11.73 -0.64 4.87
C THR A 298 -12.64 -0.12 3.77
N GLY A 299 -12.26 1.04 3.19
CA GLY A 299 -12.97 1.69 2.08
C GLY A 299 -12.41 1.29 0.71
N THR A 300 -12.36 2.25 -0.19
CA THR A 300 -11.88 2.05 -1.56
C THR A 300 -10.67 2.94 -1.85
N ILE A 301 -9.62 2.34 -2.41
CA ILE A 301 -8.52 3.05 -3.06
C ILE A 301 -8.56 2.65 -4.54
N SER A 302 -8.84 3.62 -5.41
CA SER A 302 -8.96 3.40 -6.85
C SER A 302 -7.99 4.30 -7.59
N SER A 303 -7.27 3.75 -8.55
CA SER A 303 -6.31 4.53 -9.34
C SER A 303 -6.40 4.21 -10.82
N THR A 304 -6.37 5.25 -11.64
CA THR A 304 -6.11 5.15 -13.09
C THR A 304 -4.72 5.68 -13.45
N ALA A 305 -3.94 6.09 -12.44
CA ALA A 305 -2.60 6.62 -12.63
C ALA A 305 -1.67 5.59 -13.30
N TYR A 306 -0.68 6.09 -14.05
CA TYR A 306 0.31 5.25 -14.71
C TYR A 306 1.07 4.36 -13.71
N ALA A 307 1.39 4.90 -12.53
CA ALA A 307 1.97 4.16 -11.41
C ALA A 307 1.17 4.39 -10.12
N THR A 308 0.89 3.32 -9.40
CA THR A 308 0.23 3.35 -8.09
C THR A 308 1.08 2.60 -7.08
N GLN A 309 1.44 3.27 -6.01
CA GLN A 309 2.24 2.70 -4.93
C GLN A 309 1.58 2.96 -3.57
N LEU A 310 1.43 1.90 -2.78
CA LEU A 310 1.05 1.95 -1.37
C LEU A 310 2.18 1.32 -0.55
N SER A 311 2.66 2.04 0.46
CA SER A 311 3.75 1.56 1.31
C SER A 311 3.46 1.81 2.78
N SER A 312 3.57 0.79 3.61
CA SER A 312 3.56 0.89 5.06
C SER A 312 4.92 0.50 5.62
N MET A 313 5.47 1.32 6.53
CA MET A 313 6.71 0.97 7.25
C MET A 313 6.46 0.04 8.43
N ASP A 314 5.20 -0.32 8.69
CA ASP A 314 4.77 -1.36 9.61
C ASP A 314 3.76 -2.28 8.93
N ALA A 315 2.66 -2.67 9.56
CA ALA A 315 1.67 -3.57 8.97
C ALA A 315 0.76 -2.88 7.95
N LEU A 316 0.27 -3.66 6.97
CA LEU A 316 -0.76 -3.24 6.04
C LEU A 316 -1.95 -4.19 6.10
N THR A 317 -3.12 -3.65 6.37
CA THR A 317 -4.38 -4.42 6.39
C THR A 317 -5.34 -3.88 5.35
N ASN A 318 -5.76 -4.72 4.41
CA ASN A 318 -6.81 -4.43 3.45
C ASN A 318 -8.05 -5.28 3.71
N GLU A 319 -9.12 -4.63 4.17
CA GLU A 319 -10.45 -5.23 4.34
C GLU A 319 -11.41 -4.78 3.21
N GLY A 320 -11.09 -3.68 2.55
CA GLY A 320 -11.86 -3.06 1.47
C GLY A 320 -11.33 -3.40 0.07
N LYS A 321 -11.26 -2.40 -0.79
CA LYS A 321 -10.86 -2.57 -2.18
C LYS A 321 -9.69 -1.66 -2.53
N ILE A 322 -8.63 -2.23 -3.09
CA ILE A 322 -7.48 -1.51 -3.65
C ILE A 322 -7.38 -1.91 -5.13
N THR A 323 -7.50 -0.95 -6.03
CA THR A 323 -7.50 -1.22 -7.47
C THR A 323 -6.68 -0.20 -8.26
N SER A 324 -5.95 -0.70 -9.25
CA SER A 324 -5.31 0.13 -10.28
C SER A 324 -5.61 -0.42 -11.67
N SER A 325 -5.93 0.46 -12.61
CA SER A 325 -6.08 0.09 -14.03
C SER A 325 -4.74 -0.16 -14.74
N GLN A 326 -3.64 0.21 -14.11
CA GLN A 326 -2.28 0.02 -14.60
C GLN A 326 -1.48 -0.86 -13.63
N ALA A 327 -0.24 -0.49 -13.33
CA ALA A 327 0.57 -1.17 -12.34
C ALA A 327 0.19 -0.75 -10.91
N LEU A 328 0.18 -1.72 -10.00
CA LEU A 328 -0.02 -1.52 -8.56
C LEU A 328 1.11 -2.19 -7.79
N ALA A 329 1.80 -1.41 -6.97
CA ALA A 329 2.77 -1.92 -6.01
C ALA A 329 2.28 -1.69 -4.59
N ILE A 330 2.27 -2.74 -3.78
CA ILE A 330 1.92 -2.69 -2.36
C ILE A 330 3.09 -3.28 -1.56
N SER A 331 3.56 -2.55 -0.57
CA SER A 331 4.63 -3.02 0.30
C SER A 331 4.35 -2.77 1.77
N ALA A 332 4.77 -3.70 2.62
CA ALA A 332 4.76 -3.57 4.07
C ALA A 332 6.10 -4.02 4.65
N THR A 333 6.64 -3.29 5.63
CA THR A 333 7.81 -3.76 6.37
C THR A 333 7.41 -4.80 7.42
N GLY A 334 6.25 -4.63 8.06
CA GLY A 334 5.60 -5.63 8.90
C GLY A 334 4.73 -6.60 8.11
N ASN A 335 3.71 -7.15 8.73
CA ASN A 335 2.80 -8.11 8.10
C ASN A 335 1.81 -7.44 7.13
N LEU A 336 1.43 -8.19 6.09
CA LEU A 336 0.36 -7.79 5.18
C LEU A 336 -0.83 -8.75 5.30
N VAL A 337 -2.00 -8.20 5.63
CA VAL A 337 -3.25 -8.96 5.73
C VAL A 337 -4.24 -8.47 4.70
N ASN A 338 -4.74 -9.37 3.86
CA ASN A 338 -5.81 -9.08 2.91
C ASN A 338 -7.03 -9.95 3.16
N THR A 339 -8.15 -9.30 3.47
CA THR A 339 -9.48 -9.93 3.55
C THR A 339 -10.43 -9.41 2.47
N GLY A 340 -10.03 -8.34 1.77
CA GLY A 340 -10.77 -7.69 0.69
C GLY A 340 -10.21 -8.02 -0.70
N THR A 341 -10.23 -7.05 -1.58
CA THR A 341 -9.75 -7.19 -2.97
C THR A 341 -8.54 -6.30 -3.24
N ILE A 342 -7.50 -6.88 -3.83
CA ILE A 342 -6.35 -6.18 -4.39
C ILE A 342 -6.29 -6.51 -5.88
N ARG A 343 -6.31 -5.48 -6.76
CA ARG A 343 -6.22 -5.67 -8.21
C ARG A 343 -5.30 -4.65 -8.87
N GLY A 344 -4.28 -5.13 -9.56
CA GLY A 344 -3.48 -4.35 -10.52
C GLY A 344 -3.70 -4.90 -11.92
N THR A 345 -4.39 -4.14 -12.81
CA THR A 345 -4.83 -4.72 -14.09
C THR A 345 -3.66 -5.17 -14.95
N LYS A 346 -2.63 -4.34 -15.15
CA LYS A 346 -1.47 -4.71 -15.99
C LYS A 346 -0.39 -5.47 -15.23
N ALA A 347 -0.13 -5.04 -14.00
CA ALA A 347 0.83 -5.70 -13.13
C ALA A 347 0.47 -5.45 -11.67
N LEU A 348 0.76 -6.42 -10.82
CA LEU A 348 0.56 -6.34 -9.39
C LEU A 348 1.81 -6.86 -8.68
N SER A 349 2.41 -6.03 -7.85
CA SER A 349 3.47 -6.43 -6.92
C SER A 349 2.96 -6.31 -5.50
N VAL A 350 3.10 -7.38 -4.71
CA VAL A 350 2.74 -7.41 -3.29
C VAL A 350 3.93 -7.94 -2.49
N ALA A 351 4.52 -7.10 -1.66
CA ALA A 351 5.70 -7.44 -0.90
C ALA A 351 5.51 -7.20 0.60
N SER A 352 6.08 -8.08 1.42
CA SER A 352 6.16 -7.91 2.87
C SER A 352 7.49 -8.47 3.39
N ASN A 353 8.16 -7.73 4.28
CA ASN A 353 9.29 -8.29 5.02
C ASN A 353 8.84 -9.23 6.15
N GLY A 354 7.59 -9.07 6.61
CA GLY A 354 6.89 -10.01 7.49
C GLY A 354 6.15 -11.10 6.72
N ASP A 355 5.01 -11.51 7.23
CA ASP A 355 4.16 -12.53 6.65
C ASP A 355 3.05 -11.90 5.79
N ILE A 356 2.66 -12.59 4.70
CA ILE A 356 1.45 -12.27 3.95
C ILE A 356 0.37 -13.27 4.32
N THR A 357 -0.78 -12.77 4.76
CA THR A 357 -1.97 -13.58 5.03
C THR A 357 -3.14 -13.10 4.18
N THR A 358 -3.70 -13.99 3.37
CA THR A 358 -4.95 -13.74 2.66
C THR A 358 -6.02 -14.70 3.17
N ARG A 359 -7.21 -14.20 3.46
CA ARG A 359 -8.27 -15.00 4.06
C ARG A 359 -9.27 -15.50 3.01
N TYR A 360 -10.08 -16.48 3.39
CA TYR A 360 -11.19 -16.94 2.56
C TYR A 360 -12.08 -15.77 2.12
N GLY A 361 -12.50 -15.75 0.85
CA GLY A 361 -13.27 -14.67 0.24
C GLY A 361 -12.44 -13.48 -0.27
N SER A 362 -11.17 -13.37 0.10
CA SER A 362 -10.30 -12.33 -0.44
C SER A 362 -9.83 -12.62 -1.86
N ASN A 363 -9.49 -11.55 -2.59
CA ASN A 363 -9.04 -11.65 -3.96
C ASN A 363 -7.72 -10.90 -4.19
N ILE A 364 -6.81 -11.51 -4.94
CA ILE A 364 -5.59 -10.90 -5.49
C ILE A 364 -5.60 -11.17 -6.99
N ILE A 365 -5.75 -10.12 -7.80
CA ILE A 365 -6.03 -10.27 -9.23
C ILE A 365 -5.14 -9.38 -10.07
N SER A 366 -4.60 -9.95 -11.15
CA SER A 366 -4.01 -9.19 -12.26
C SER A 366 -4.40 -9.85 -13.58
N ASP A 367 -4.68 -9.05 -14.61
CA ASP A 367 -4.84 -9.59 -15.97
C ASP A 367 -3.47 -9.87 -16.62
N GLY A 368 -2.40 -9.28 -16.07
CA GLY A 368 -1.01 -9.54 -16.43
C GLY A 368 -0.26 -10.29 -15.33
N ARG A 369 0.86 -9.72 -14.88
CA ARG A 369 1.77 -10.36 -13.92
C ARG A 369 1.39 -10.08 -12.47
N ILE A 370 1.52 -11.10 -11.62
CA ILE A 370 1.57 -11.00 -10.17
C ILE A 370 2.96 -11.38 -9.69
N ASP A 371 3.62 -10.48 -8.96
CA ASP A 371 4.82 -10.76 -8.18
C ASP A 371 4.49 -10.67 -6.71
N MET A 372 4.65 -11.77 -5.96
CA MET A 372 4.42 -11.80 -4.51
C MET A 372 5.67 -12.25 -3.78
N SER A 373 6.05 -11.52 -2.71
CA SER A 373 7.19 -11.90 -1.89
C SER A 373 6.92 -11.63 -0.41
N ALA A 374 7.29 -12.60 0.44
CA ALA A 374 7.17 -12.45 1.89
C ALA A 374 8.10 -13.41 2.64
N ARG A 375 8.19 -13.24 3.97
CA ARG A 375 8.82 -14.24 4.81
C ARG A 375 8.03 -15.54 4.78
N ASN A 376 6.80 -15.55 5.27
CA ASN A 376 5.86 -16.66 5.11
C ASN A 376 4.61 -16.19 4.37
N ILE A 377 3.93 -17.13 3.70
CA ILE A 377 2.68 -16.83 3.01
C ILE A 377 1.61 -17.83 3.43
N ASN A 378 0.48 -17.32 3.93
CA ASN A 378 -0.71 -18.09 4.21
C ASN A 378 -1.83 -17.65 3.28
N HIS A 379 -2.09 -18.40 2.22
CA HIS A 379 -3.07 -18.07 1.20
C HIS A 379 -4.37 -18.87 1.36
N GLY A 380 -5.43 -18.19 1.79
CA GLY A 380 -6.78 -18.78 1.94
C GLY A 380 -7.82 -18.27 0.95
N GLY A 381 -7.49 -17.26 0.15
CA GLY A 381 -8.40 -16.63 -0.81
C GLY A 381 -8.28 -17.14 -2.24
N SER A 382 -8.49 -16.24 -3.19
CA SER A 382 -8.29 -16.46 -4.62
C SER A 382 -7.18 -15.57 -5.15
N MET A 383 -6.19 -16.16 -5.82
CA MET A 383 -5.13 -15.44 -6.52
C MET A 383 -5.16 -15.85 -8.00
N ARG A 384 -5.20 -14.85 -8.89
CA ARG A 384 -5.23 -15.10 -10.33
C ARG A 384 -4.43 -14.06 -11.09
N GLY A 385 -3.43 -14.53 -11.83
CA GLY A 385 -2.64 -13.74 -12.78
C GLY A 385 -2.52 -14.45 -14.13
N ASP A 386 -2.01 -13.77 -15.15
CA ASP A 386 -1.52 -14.43 -16.36
C ASP A 386 -0.19 -15.14 -16.04
N ILE A 387 0.77 -14.37 -15.54
CA ILE A 387 2.02 -14.86 -14.96
C ILE A 387 1.94 -14.65 -13.46
N THR A 388 2.15 -15.68 -12.66
CA THR A 388 2.14 -15.57 -11.20
C THR A 388 3.44 -16.10 -10.62
N ASP A 389 4.23 -15.22 -10.02
CA ASP A 389 5.50 -15.54 -9.36
C ASP A 389 5.42 -15.28 -7.87
N ILE A 390 5.64 -16.31 -7.07
CA ILE A 390 5.56 -16.26 -5.62
C ILE A 390 6.90 -16.69 -5.02
N LYS A 391 7.45 -15.85 -4.15
CA LYS A 391 8.70 -16.11 -3.42
C LYS A 391 8.47 -16.04 -1.92
N PHE A 392 9.00 -16.99 -1.18
CA PHE A 392 8.99 -16.95 0.27
C PHE A 392 10.36 -17.29 0.84
N SER A 393 10.73 -16.61 1.93
CA SER A 393 12.06 -16.73 2.53
C SER A 393 12.03 -17.36 3.94
N GLY A 394 10.87 -17.64 4.49
CA GLY A 394 10.65 -18.24 5.80
C GLY A 394 10.36 -19.74 5.71
N ASP A 395 9.77 -20.25 6.78
CA ASP A 395 9.60 -21.69 6.98
C ASP A 395 8.48 -22.30 6.16
N LYS A 396 7.47 -21.49 5.71
CA LYS A 396 6.26 -22.07 5.14
C LYS A 396 5.55 -21.19 4.10
N PHE A 397 5.00 -21.89 3.13
CA PHE A 397 3.99 -21.43 2.19
C PHE A 397 2.78 -22.34 2.29
N ASN A 398 1.70 -21.84 2.89
CA ASN A 398 0.45 -22.57 3.08
C ASN A 398 -0.59 -22.12 2.07
N VAL A 399 -1.24 -23.06 1.41
CA VAL A 399 -2.33 -22.82 0.46
C VAL A 399 -3.56 -23.60 0.90
N THR A 400 -4.60 -22.88 1.31
CA THR A 400 -5.93 -23.45 1.57
C THR A 400 -6.97 -22.94 0.56
N GLY A 401 -6.62 -21.89 -0.17
CA GLY A 401 -7.41 -21.29 -1.24
C GLY A 401 -6.99 -21.72 -2.65
N ASN A 402 -7.21 -20.85 -3.63
CA ASN A 402 -6.91 -21.12 -5.03
C ASN A 402 -5.83 -20.17 -5.55
N ILE A 403 -4.82 -20.72 -6.21
CA ILE A 403 -3.79 -19.95 -6.91
C ILE A 403 -3.76 -20.40 -8.36
N SER A 404 -3.78 -19.43 -9.28
CA SER A 404 -3.67 -19.72 -10.70
C SER A 404 -2.78 -18.74 -11.45
N GLY A 405 -1.97 -19.28 -12.37
CA GLY A 405 -1.29 -18.55 -13.44
C GLY A 405 -1.80 -19.06 -14.78
N ASN A 406 -2.46 -18.20 -15.59
CA ASN A 406 -3.02 -18.67 -16.86
C ASN A 406 -1.91 -19.19 -17.79
N SER A 407 -0.83 -18.40 -17.99
CA SER A 407 0.35 -18.80 -18.76
C SER A 407 1.34 -19.58 -17.88
N SER A 408 1.73 -19.01 -16.74
CA SER A 408 2.67 -19.68 -15.84
C SER A 408 2.42 -19.36 -14.38
N LEU A 409 2.76 -20.32 -13.52
CA LEU A 409 2.77 -20.18 -12.06
C LEU A 409 4.08 -20.73 -11.51
N THR A 410 4.84 -19.88 -10.84
CA THR A 410 6.05 -20.28 -10.12
C THR A 410 5.92 -20.00 -8.64
N VAL A 411 6.22 -21.00 -7.81
CA VAL A 411 6.38 -20.87 -6.36
C VAL A 411 7.79 -21.30 -5.99
N LYS A 412 8.54 -20.40 -5.35
CA LYS A 412 9.92 -20.66 -5.00
C LYS A 412 10.25 -20.26 -3.56
N SER A 413 10.82 -21.20 -2.78
CA SER A 413 11.57 -20.88 -1.58
C SER A 413 12.91 -20.24 -1.98
N VAL A 414 13.25 -19.10 -1.35
CA VAL A 414 14.48 -18.33 -1.62
C VAL A 414 15.46 -18.39 -0.45
N GLN A 415 15.30 -19.34 0.44
CA GLN A 415 16.25 -19.57 1.53
C GLN A 415 17.58 -20.11 1.03
N ASP A 416 18.64 -19.79 1.78
CA ASP A 416 19.98 -20.35 1.57
C ASP A 416 19.92 -21.88 1.72
N GLU A 417 20.61 -22.63 0.86
CA GLU A 417 20.56 -24.10 0.79
C GLU A 417 20.91 -24.80 2.12
N ASN A 418 21.55 -24.08 3.04
CA ASN A 418 22.00 -24.57 4.34
C ASN A 418 20.98 -24.37 5.49
N ILE A 419 19.88 -23.66 5.29
CA ILE A 419 18.84 -23.42 6.31
C ILE A 419 17.57 -24.11 5.80
N GLY A 420 17.53 -25.44 5.95
CA GLY A 420 16.45 -26.22 5.38
C GLY A 420 15.14 -26.05 6.10
N SER A 421 14.14 -25.33 5.53
CA SER A 421 12.75 -25.65 5.85
C SER A 421 11.69 -24.91 5.07
N GLY A 422 11.93 -24.30 3.96
CA GLY A 422 10.85 -23.69 3.17
C GLY A 422 9.75 -24.68 2.78
N LYS A 423 8.91 -25.11 3.72
CA LYS A 423 7.84 -26.11 3.50
C LYS A 423 6.71 -25.52 2.66
N ILE A 424 6.24 -26.29 1.67
CA ILE A 424 4.98 -26.03 0.97
C ILE A 424 3.91 -26.98 1.50
N TYR A 425 2.81 -26.43 1.99
CA TYR A 425 1.63 -27.18 2.41
C TYR A 425 0.41 -26.76 1.59
N ASN A 426 -0.13 -27.66 0.79
CA ASN A 426 -1.26 -27.38 -0.07
C ASN A 426 -2.46 -28.26 0.26
N THR A 427 -3.54 -27.66 0.75
CA THR A 427 -4.86 -28.29 0.87
C THR A 427 -5.89 -27.69 -0.11
N GLY A 428 -5.49 -26.64 -0.84
CA GLY A 428 -6.31 -25.94 -1.82
C GLY A 428 -6.03 -26.36 -3.26
N ARG A 429 -5.99 -25.40 -4.17
CA ARG A 429 -5.70 -25.63 -5.58
C ARG A 429 -4.56 -24.74 -6.07
N ILE A 430 -3.58 -25.34 -6.68
CA ILE A 430 -2.49 -24.70 -7.42
C ILE A 430 -2.61 -25.13 -8.88
N SER A 431 -2.76 -24.18 -9.83
CA SER A 431 -2.96 -24.54 -11.23
C SER A 431 -2.43 -23.51 -12.21
N GLY A 432 -2.06 -23.94 -13.40
CA GLY A 432 -1.60 -23.09 -14.50
C GLY A 432 -1.31 -23.90 -15.76
N ASN A 433 -0.98 -23.23 -16.86
CA ASN A 433 -0.46 -23.92 -18.03
C ASN A 433 0.88 -24.57 -17.67
N ASP A 434 1.85 -23.75 -17.28
CA ASP A 434 3.15 -24.22 -16.82
C ASP A 434 3.27 -23.92 -15.31
N VAL A 435 3.41 -24.97 -14.50
CA VAL A 435 3.52 -24.85 -13.05
C VAL A 435 4.89 -25.32 -12.58
N THR A 436 5.56 -24.48 -11.80
CA THR A 436 6.85 -24.78 -11.18
C THR A 436 6.80 -24.56 -9.68
N LEU A 437 7.05 -25.60 -8.92
CA LEU A 437 7.14 -25.54 -7.46
C LEU A 437 8.56 -25.95 -7.03
N VAL A 438 9.28 -25.03 -6.38
CA VAL A 438 10.65 -25.27 -5.92
C VAL A 438 10.77 -24.95 -4.45
N THR A 439 11.14 -25.93 -3.66
CA THR A 439 11.41 -25.73 -2.23
C THR A 439 12.57 -26.60 -1.76
N ASN A 440 13.37 -26.09 -0.82
CA ASN A 440 14.39 -26.88 -0.12
C ASN A 440 13.78 -27.72 1.02
N GLY A 441 12.54 -27.42 1.42
CA GLY A 441 11.77 -28.17 2.41
C GLY A 441 10.87 -29.23 1.80
N ASN A 442 9.90 -29.65 2.57
CA ASN A 442 8.94 -30.67 2.16
C ASN A 442 7.76 -30.05 1.42
N LEU A 443 7.22 -30.80 0.48
CA LEU A 443 5.91 -30.54 -0.14
C LEU A 443 4.89 -31.56 0.40
N ASP A 444 4.03 -31.11 1.28
CA ASP A 444 2.88 -31.87 1.77
C ASP A 444 1.66 -31.49 0.92
N GLN A 445 1.16 -32.43 0.15
CA GLN A 445 0.16 -32.23 -0.88
C GLN A 445 -1.15 -32.94 -0.54
N GLU A 446 -2.15 -32.18 -0.11
CA GLU A 446 -3.48 -32.67 0.29
C GLU A 446 -4.63 -32.07 -0.55
N GLY A 447 -4.32 -31.20 -1.53
CA GLY A 447 -5.25 -30.56 -2.44
C GLY A 447 -5.01 -30.93 -3.91
N ASN A 448 -5.11 -29.97 -4.82
CA ASN A 448 -4.85 -30.17 -6.24
C ASN A 448 -3.60 -29.40 -6.69
N ILE A 449 -2.71 -30.04 -7.44
CA ILE A 449 -1.67 -29.38 -8.22
C ILE A 449 -1.83 -29.79 -9.67
N ILE A 450 -2.02 -28.81 -10.58
CA ILE A 450 -2.34 -29.07 -11.99
C ILE A 450 -1.51 -28.16 -12.91
N GLY A 451 -0.66 -28.78 -13.74
CA GLY A 451 0.00 -28.14 -14.87
C GLY A 451 -0.61 -28.64 -16.18
N TYR A 452 -1.42 -27.81 -16.83
CA TYR A 452 -2.14 -28.25 -18.04
C TYR A 452 -1.21 -28.57 -19.20
N ASN A 453 -0.06 -27.88 -19.33
CA ASN A 453 1.01 -28.14 -20.27
C ASN A 453 2.19 -28.83 -19.57
N SER A 454 2.72 -28.21 -18.51
CA SER A 454 3.83 -28.79 -17.74
C SER A 454 3.67 -28.58 -16.24
N LEU A 455 4.20 -29.55 -15.47
CA LEU A 455 4.36 -29.45 -14.03
C LEU A 455 5.76 -29.89 -13.63
N SER A 456 6.51 -28.99 -13.01
CA SER A 456 7.80 -29.28 -12.42
C SER A 456 7.77 -29.08 -10.91
N ILE A 457 8.14 -30.10 -10.16
CA ILE A 457 8.22 -30.08 -8.70
C ILE A 457 9.66 -30.42 -8.28
N LYS A 458 10.28 -29.55 -7.48
CA LYS A 458 11.55 -29.82 -6.81
C LYS A 458 11.40 -29.59 -5.32
N SER A 459 11.69 -30.62 -4.50
CA SER A 459 11.51 -30.57 -3.04
C SER A 459 12.50 -31.47 -2.31
N ASN A 460 12.62 -31.32 -0.99
CA ASN A 460 13.33 -32.30 -0.18
C ASN A 460 12.52 -33.61 -0.06
N SER A 461 11.23 -33.52 0.23
CA SER A 461 10.32 -34.67 0.15
C SER A 461 8.97 -34.26 -0.42
N LEU A 462 8.32 -35.17 -1.10
CA LEU A 462 6.94 -35.06 -1.56
C LEU A 462 6.09 -36.13 -0.89
N ASP A 463 5.06 -35.72 -0.16
CA ASP A 463 4.01 -36.60 0.33
C ASP A 463 2.67 -36.22 -0.34
N ASN A 464 2.22 -37.01 -1.31
CA ASN A 464 1.00 -36.77 -2.05
C ASN A 464 -0.16 -37.59 -1.50
N VAL A 465 -1.16 -36.89 -0.99
CA VAL A 465 -2.40 -37.49 -0.41
C VAL A 465 -3.62 -37.23 -1.28
N TYR A 466 -3.50 -36.44 -2.36
CA TYR A 466 -4.63 -36.11 -3.22
C TYR A 466 -4.27 -36.18 -4.71
N TYR A 467 -4.27 -35.10 -5.46
CA TYR A 467 -4.17 -35.14 -6.91
C TYR A 467 -3.05 -34.25 -7.45
N ILE A 468 -2.15 -34.85 -8.20
CA ILE A 468 -1.10 -34.18 -8.97
C ILE A 468 -1.27 -34.56 -10.43
N TYR A 469 -1.36 -33.54 -11.32
CA TYR A 469 -1.40 -33.73 -12.76
C TYR A 469 -0.45 -32.77 -13.48
N GLY A 470 0.26 -33.30 -14.45
CA GLY A 470 1.02 -32.50 -15.42
C GLY A 470 1.06 -33.21 -16.77
N ALA A 471 0.62 -32.53 -17.87
CA ALA A 471 0.73 -33.17 -19.18
C ALA A 471 2.19 -33.62 -19.45
N SER A 472 3.15 -32.74 -19.21
CA SER A 472 4.55 -33.13 -19.01
C SER A 472 4.90 -32.99 -17.54
N LEU A 473 5.01 -34.09 -16.83
CA LEU A 473 5.23 -34.11 -15.37
C LEU A 473 6.68 -34.46 -15.04
N ASN A 474 7.37 -33.57 -14.30
CA ASN A 474 8.70 -33.81 -13.74
C ASN A 474 8.71 -33.59 -12.24
N ILE A 475 9.10 -34.61 -11.46
CA ILE A 475 9.25 -34.54 -10.01
C ILE A 475 10.69 -34.91 -9.64
N GLU A 476 11.39 -33.99 -8.97
CA GLU A 476 12.71 -34.19 -8.39
C GLU A 476 12.63 -34.03 -6.87
N SER A 477 12.95 -35.08 -6.12
CA SER A 477 12.88 -35.04 -4.66
C SER A 477 13.89 -36.00 -4.03
N ASN A 478 14.22 -35.83 -2.75
CA ASN A 478 14.98 -36.88 -2.07
C ASN A 478 14.11 -38.09 -1.72
N TYR A 479 12.83 -37.86 -1.41
CA TYR A 479 11.87 -38.94 -1.12
C TYR A 479 10.50 -38.60 -1.69
N VAL A 480 9.88 -39.55 -2.38
CA VAL A 480 8.51 -39.43 -2.91
C VAL A 480 7.62 -40.50 -2.30
N ARG A 481 6.58 -40.08 -1.59
CA ARG A 481 5.48 -40.92 -1.14
C ARG A 481 4.21 -40.54 -1.86
N ASN A 482 3.61 -41.45 -2.56
CA ASN A 482 2.33 -41.27 -3.22
C ASN A 482 1.26 -42.14 -2.56
N ARG A 483 0.28 -41.50 -1.93
CA ARG A 483 -0.86 -42.18 -1.29
C ARG A 483 -2.15 -42.04 -2.09
N ALA A 484 -2.14 -41.22 -3.17
CA ALA A 484 -3.31 -40.96 -4.01
C ALA A 484 -2.92 -40.98 -5.50
N THR A 485 -3.21 -39.93 -6.26
CA THR A 485 -2.99 -39.95 -7.72
C THR A 485 -1.89 -38.99 -8.16
N ILE A 486 -0.94 -39.52 -8.91
CA ILE A 486 0.03 -38.77 -9.72
C ILE A 486 -0.21 -39.19 -11.17
N ASP A 487 -0.56 -38.24 -12.06
CA ASP A 487 -0.98 -38.53 -13.43
C ASP A 487 -0.36 -37.58 -14.45
N GLY A 488 -0.12 -38.06 -15.66
CA GLY A 488 0.43 -37.25 -16.76
C GLY A 488 0.27 -37.88 -18.14
N ASN A 489 0.65 -37.15 -19.19
CA ASN A 489 0.86 -37.75 -20.49
C ASN A 489 2.25 -38.41 -20.55
N THR A 490 3.27 -37.66 -20.11
CA THR A 490 4.60 -38.20 -19.81
C THR A 490 4.92 -37.92 -18.35
N THR A 491 5.52 -38.88 -17.66
CA THR A 491 5.83 -38.74 -16.21
C THR A 491 7.27 -39.14 -15.93
N SER A 492 8.00 -38.23 -15.30
CA SER A 492 9.36 -38.48 -14.80
C SER A 492 9.41 -38.20 -13.29
N ILE A 493 9.81 -39.17 -12.50
CA ILE A 493 10.00 -39.05 -11.06
C ILE A 493 11.42 -39.49 -10.71
N THR A 494 12.22 -38.55 -10.20
CA THR A 494 13.56 -38.84 -9.69
C THR A 494 13.58 -38.64 -8.18
N ALA A 495 13.92 -39.67 -7.43
CA ALA A 495 13.94 -39.62 -5.98
C ALA A 495 15.30 -40.13 -5.40
N GLY A 496 16.01 -39.25 -4.66
CA GLY A 496 17.32 -39.57 -4.09
C GLY A 496 17.29 -40.80 -3.15
N ASN A 497 16.29 -40.88 -2.27
CA ASN A 497 16.17 -41.87 -1.19
C ASN A 497 15.02 -42.86 -1.39
N GLY A 498 14.26 -42.75 -2.49
CA GLY A 498 13.27 -43.75 -2.85
C GLY A 498 11.91 -43.24 -3.24
N ILE A 499 11.18 -44.09 -3.96
CA ILE A 499 9.79 -43.90 -4.38
C ILE A 499 8.92 -44.93 -3.67
N PHE A 500 7.90 -44.48 -2.95
CA PHE A 500 6.96 -45.31 -2.24
C PHE A 500 5.55 -45.02 -2.70
N ASN A 501 4.97 -45.96 -3.47
CA ASN A 501 3.64 -45.80 -4.05
C ASN A 501 2.59 -46.68 -3.36
N GLU A 502 1.66 -46.06 -2.69
CA GLU A 502 0.47 -46.65 -2.09
C GLU A 502 -0.81 -46.26 -2.86
N GLY A 503 -0.66 -45.36 -3.86
CA GLY A 503 -1.75 -44.86 -4.72
C GLY A 503 -1.52 -45.21 -6.19
N GLN A 504 -1.95 -44.34 -7.08
CA GLN A 504 -1.78 -44.53 -8.52
C GLN A 504 -0.70 -43.57 -9.07
N ILE A 505 0.25 -44.10 -9.83
CA ILE A 505 1.13 -43.31 -10.69
C ILE A 505 0.84 -43.73 -12.13
N SER A 506 0.41 -42.79 -12.97
CA SER A 506 0.04 -43.08 -14.35
C SER A 506 0.66 -42.10 -15.36
N ALA A 507 0.90 -42.62 -16.57
CA ALA A 507 1.26 -41.86 -17.75
C ALA A 507 0.52 -42.44 -18.96
N ASN A 508 -0.04 -41.54 -19.80
CA ASN A 508 -0.66 -42.00 -21.06
C ASN A 508 0.36 -42.51 -22.08
N SER A 509 1.62 -42.03 -21.98
CA SER A 509 2.74 -42.42 -22.84
C SER A 509 3.87 -43.02 -21.96
N ASP A 510 5.05 -42.43 -22.00
CA ASP A 510 6.25 -42.97 -21.33
C ASP A 510 6.35 -42.51 -19.87
N MET A 511 6.90 -43.37 -19.04
CA MET A 511 7.16 -43.09 -17.63
C MET A 511 8.58 -43.49 -17.26
N ASN A 512 9.27 -42.58 -16.55
CA ASN A 512 10.58 -42.81 -15.97
C ASN A 512 10.50 -42.68 -14.45
N LEU A 513 10.78 -43.73 -13.73
CA LEU A 513 10.91 -43.76 -12.26
C LEU A 513 12.35 -44.06 -11.92
N ASN A 514 13.06 -43.09 -11.35
CA ASN A 514 14.50 -43.16 -11.14
C ASN A 514 14.85 -42.88 -9.67
N THR A 515 15.74 -43.73 -9.11
CA THR A 515 16.31 -43.50 -7.77
C THR A 515 17.82 -43.52 -7.83
N LYS A 516 18.48 -42.97 -6.78
CA LYS A 516 19.93 -43.09 -6.63
C LYS A 516 20.34 -44.53 -6.28
N TYR A 517 21.63 -44.79 -6.46
CA TYR A 517 22.29 -46.09 -6.28
C TYR A 517 21.89 -46.92 -5.05
N SER A 518 21.54 -46.30 -3.92
CA SER A 518 21.17 -46.99 -2.68
C SER A 518 19.67 -47.11 -2.42
N ALA A 519 18.83 -46.57 -3.30
CA ALA A 519 17.41 -46.37 -3.02
C ALA A 519 16.51 -47.33 -3.82
N ASN A 520 15.31 -47.57 -3.29
CA ASN A 520 14.34 -48.52 -3.82
C ASN A 520 13.11 -47.84 -4.44
N ILE A 521 12.47 -48.53 -5.38
CA ILE A 521 11.10 -48.27 -5.80
C ILE A 521 10.20 -49.34 -5.20
N THR A 522 9.24 -48.92 -4.37
CA THR A 522 8.28 -49.83 -3.72
C THR A 522 6.86 -49.46 -4.20
N ASN A 523 6.20 -50.40 -4.82
CA ASN A 523 4.83 -50.25 -5.31
C ASN A 523 3.86 -51.20 -4.59
N TYR A 524 2.88 -50.67 -3.89
CA TYR A 524 1.80 -51.38 -3.25
C TYR A 524 0.42 -51.17 -3.88
N ASN A 525 0.36 -50.36 -4.96
CA ASN A 525 -0.88 -50.13 -5.69
C ASN A 525 -0.61 -50.09 -7.20
N THR A 526 -0.92 -49.03 -7.92
CA THR A 526 -0.90 -49.03 -9.37
C THR A 526 0.22 -48.14 -9.92
N ILE A 527 1.02 -48.71 -10.82
CA ILE A 527 1.91 -48.00 -11.74
C ILE A 527 1.47 -48.38 -13.16
N LYS A 528 1.10 -47.37 -14.01
CA LYS A 528 0.60 -47.62 -15.35
C LYS A 528 1.23 -46.65 -16.35
N ALA A 529 1.85 -47.18 -17.42
CA ALA A 529 2.33 -46.42 -18.56
C ALA A 529 1.73 -46.97 -19.86
N GLY A 530 1.24 -46.11 -20.72
CA GLY A 530 0.72 -46.50 -22.03
C GLY A 530 1.82 -46.86 -23.03
N GLY A 531 3.03 -46.31 -22.86
CA GLY A 531 4.20 -46.54 -23.69
C GLY A 531 5.27 -47.38 -22.98
N THR A 532 6.46 -46.81 -22.77
CA THR A 532 7.58 -47.45 -22.05
C THR A 532 7.58 -47.04 -20.61
N LEU A 533 7.68 -48.00 -19.69
CA LEU A 533 8.00 -47.78 -18.28
C LEU A 533 9.45 -48.12 -18.02
N THR A 534 10.28 -47.15 -17.69
CA THR A 534 11.66 -47.35 -17.25
C THR A 534 11.73 -47.18 -15.73
N MET A 535 12.23 -48.16 -15.04
CA MET A 535 12.45 -48.13 -13.59
C MET A 535 13.93 -48.37 -13.30
N THR A 536 14.59 -47.39 -12.68
CA THR A 536 16.01 -47.46 -12.31
C THR A 536 16.14 -47.34 -10.80
N ALA A 537 16.61 -48.39 -10.11
CA ALA A 537 16.69 -48.42 -8.67
C ALA A 537 17.69 -49.49 -8.19
N ARG A 538 18.06 -49.45 -6.90
CA ARG A 538 18.75 -50.58 -6.27
C ARG A 538 17.88 -51.83 -6.31
N ASN A 539 16.64 -51.71 -5.79
CA ASN A 539 15.65 -52.77 -5.83
C ASN A 539 14.29 -52.21 -6.29
N VAL A 540 13.55 -53.04 -7.01
CA VAL A 540 12.14 -52.76 -7.37
C VAL A 540 11.28 -53.81 -6.70
N LYS A 541 10.40 -53.37 -5.80
CA LYS A 541 9.42 -54.21 -5.12
C LYS A 541 8.01 -53.87 -5.64
N ASN A 542 7.31 -54.87 -6.20
CA ASN A 542 5.94 -54.81 -6.61
C ASN A 542 5.14 -55.89 -5.87
N GLY A 543 4.49 -55.53 -4.79
CA GLY A 543 3.85 -56.55 -3.93
C GLY A 543 2.84 -55.95 -2.99
N GLY A 544 2.20 -56.81 -2.21
CA GLY A 544 1.32 -56.46 -1.13
C GLY A 544 2.03 -56.31 0.21
N TYR A 545 1.50 -55.50 1.11
CA TYR A 545 1.92 -55.50 2.51
C TYR A 545 0.95 -56.26 3.40
N ARG A 546 1.46 -56.79 4.50
CA ARG A 546 0.62 -57.49 5.48
C ARG A 546 -0.06 -56.48 6.40
N CYS A 547 -1.37 -56.57 6.56
CA CYS A 547 -2.19 -55.71 7.39
C CYS A 547 -3.13 -56.50 8.26
N GLY A 548 -3.95 -55.83 9.07
CA GLY A 548 -4.89 -56.44 9.99
C GLY A 548 -4.27 -56.93 11.30
N PHE A 549 -5.10 -57.54 12.16
CA PHE A 549 -4.63 -58.06 13.46
C PHE A 549 -3.54 -59.11 13.27
N MET A 550 -2.37 -58.92 13.85
CA MET A 550 -1.17 -59.75 13.70
C MET A 550 -0.61 -59.88 12.24
N GLY A 551 -0.97 -58.97 11.30
CA GLY A 551 -0.49 -59.06 9.92
C GLY A 551 -1.03 -60.26 9.13
N LEU A 552 -2.15 -60.79 9.50
CA LEU A 552 -2.75 -61.99 8.89
C LEU A 552 -3.47 -61.71 7.56
N ALA A 553 -3.78 -60.44 7.25
CA ALA A 553 -4.42 -60.05 5.98
C ALA A 553 -3.35 -59.50 5.01
N SER A 554 -3.55 -59.74 3.71
CA SER A 554 -2.74 -59.13 2.65
C SER A 554 -3.51 -57.91 2.13
N CYS A 555 -2.95 -56.71 2.30
CA CYS A 555 -3.54 -55.47 1.84
C CYS A 555 -2.67 -54.85 0.76
N GLY A 556 -3.31 -54.31 -0.30
CA GLY A 556 -2.61 -53.67 -1.40
C GLY A 556 -1.81 -54.66 -2.26
N VAL A 557 -2.31 -54.98 -3.43
CA VAL A 557 -1.53 -55.79 -4.38
C VAL A 557 -0.95 -54.84 -5.42
N GLY A 558 0.37 -54.69 -5.43
CA GLY A 558 1.07 -53.90 -6.43
C GLY A 558 0.70 -54.36 -7.86
N SER A 559 0.37 -53.42 -8.73
CA SER A 559 0.10 -53.66 -10.16
C SER A 559 0.97 -52.79 -11.03
N ILE A 560 1.66 -53.37 -11.95
CA ILE A 560 2.46 -52.69 -12.98
C ILE A 560 1.88 -53.07 -14.34
N SER A 561 1.50 -52.08 -15.15
CA SER A 561 0.99 -52.24 -16.49
C SER A 561 1.66 -51.30 -17.50
N THR A 562 2.21 -51.83 -18.59
CA THR A 562 2.91 -51.05 -19.62
C THR A 562 3.01 -51.85 -20.92
N ASN A 563 3.29 -51.19 -22.02
CA ASN A 563 3.64 -51.87 -23.27
C ASN A 563 5.08 -52.43 -23.21
N LYS A 564 6.05 -51.61 -22.81
CA LYS A 564 7.45 -52.05 -22.65
C LYS A 564 7.89 -51.73 -21.23
N LEU A 565 8.42 -52.72 -20.52
CA LEU A 565 9.03 -52.61 -19.20
C LEU A 565 10.55 -52.65 -19.32
N VAL A 566 11.25 -51.62 -18.83
CA VAL A 566 12.71 -51.60 -18.72
C VAL A 566 13.07 -51.47 -17.28
N LEU A 567 13.78 -52.46 -16.75
CA LEU A 567 14.27 -52.50 -15.37
C LEU A 567 15.78 -52.37 -15.37
N ASN A 568 16.30 -51.34 -14.71
CA ASN A 568 17.72 -51.11 -14.53
C ASN A 568 18.05 -51.22 -13.04
N SER A 569 18.99 -52.13 -12.67
CA SER A 569 19.41 -52.33 -11.28
C SER A 569 20.86 -51.95 -11.09
N TYR A 570 21.16 -51.33 -9.96
CA TYR A 570 22.54 -50.97 -9.55
C TYR A 570 23.33 -52.11 -8.86
N HIS A 571 22.67 -53.22 -8.49
CA HIS A 571 23.28 -54.38 -7.86
C HIS A 571 22.65 -55.70 -8.31
N ASP A 572 23.30 -56.82 -7.94
CA ASP A 572 22.79 -58.15 -8.26
C ASP A 572 21.36 -58.35 -7.76
N TYR A 573 20.48 -58.39 -8.68
CA TYR A 573 19.05 -58.59 -8.73
C TYR A 573 18.30 -58.91 -7.41
N SER A 574 17.47 -57.96 -6.97
CA SER A 574 16.38 -58.27 -6.06
C SER A 574 15.10 -57.62 -6.58
N TYR A 575 14.38 -58.36 -7.41
CA TYR A 575 13.02 -57.98 -7.85
C TYR A 575 12.01 -58.82 -7.07
N GLU A 576 11.36 -58.20 -6.07
CA GLU A 576 10.21 -58.84 -5.39
C GLU A 576 8.94 -58.50 -6.17
N MET A 577 8.57 -59.38 -7.12
CA MET A 577 7.41 -59.18 -8.02
C MET A 577 6.20 -60.03 -7.61
N GLY A 578 5.84 -59.99 -6.32
CA GLY A 578 4.65 -60.68 -5.81
C GLY A 578 3.30 -60.09 -6.26
N GLY A 579 3.31 -58.93 -6.96
CA GLY A 579 2.11 -58.28 -7.47
C GLY A 579 1.77 -58.63 -8.91
N ARG A 580 0.75 -57.99 -9.46
CA ARG A 580 0.32 -58.17 -10.85
C ARG A 580 1.26 -57.47 -11.81
N LEU A 581 1.64 -58.14 -12.90
CA LEU A 581 2.47 -57.61 -13.99
C LEU A 581 1.76 -57.79 -15.33
N GLN A 582 1.67 -56.74 -16.14
CA GLN A 582 1.12 -56.79 -17.48
C GLN A 582 2.02 -55.96 -18.43
N PHE A 583 2.71 -56.61 -19.34
CA PHE A 583 3.53 -55.97 -20.36
C PHE A 583 3.63 -56.85 -21.59
N LYS A 584 3.98 -56.24 -22.75
CA LYS A 584 4.23 -56.98 -24.02
C LYS A 584 5.70 -57.40 -24.13
N TYR A 585 6.61 -56.51 -23.71
CA TYR A 585 8.06 -56.74 -23.76
C TYR A 585 8.69 -56.30 -22.43
N ALA A 586 9.74 -57.03 -22.04
CA ALA A 586 10.55 -56.65 -20.89
C ALA A 586 12.05 -56.69 -21.22
N GLU A 587 12.78 -55.73 -20.63
CA GLU A 587 14.22 -55.62 -20.72
C GLU A 587 14.77 -55.43 -19.31
N VAL A 588 15.77 -56.21 -18.91
CA VAL A 588 16.36 -56.14 -17.57
C VAL A 588 17.85 -55.94 -17.71
N ASN A 589 18.36 -54.83 -17.18
CA ASN A 589 19.74 -54.42 -17.32
C ASN A 589 20.41 -54.31 -15.93
N SER A 590 21.64 -54.85 -15.78
CA SER A 590 22.50 -54.58 -14.66
C SER A 590 23.41 -53.41 -14.98
N MET A 591 23.33 -52.33 -14.19
CA MET A 591 24.23 -51.18 -14.29
C MET A 591 25.37 -51.40 -13.28
N ARG A 592 26.57 -51.74 -13.80
CA ARG A 592 27.79 -51.93 -12.99
C ARG A 592 28.41 -50.60 -12.60
#